data_ccaa90a81a119adf409b898f5b249835
#
_entry.id   ccaa90a81a119adf409b898f5b249835
#
_cell.length_a   1.000
_cell.length_b   1.000
_cell.length_c   1.000
_cell.angle_alpha   90.00
_cell.angle_beta   90.00
_cell.angle_gamma   90.00
#
_symmetry.space_group_name_H-M   'P 1'
#
loop_
_entity.id
_entity.type
_entity.pdbx_description
1 polymer ?
#
loop_
_entity_poly.entity_id
_entity_poly.type
_entity_poly.pdbx_seq_one_letter_code
_entity_poly.pdbx_strand_id
1 'polypeptide(L)'
;LARHTPISRMDTVNTPLTLECAGGGYLALHEADLTDYAKMSLYPDGTTLRCHLTPWSTGVKVYARTPFRTPWRTMIVADTPGGLVTSRLMLNLNEPCRIEDTSWIRPAKYVGIWWSMHLFQETWAQGPRHGATTENAKRYIDFAAKHGIEGVLVEGWNVGWDGEWTKNTDRIRFTEPYPDFDIEAVAGYAAQKGVELIGHHETGADTKNYEAQLEEAFAFYKKYGVDYVKTGYVNVLMDGKELHDSQYGVRHYRRVIKTAARCGMMIDNHEPVMPTGIERTWPNLMTQEGVRGQEYNAWSPDGGNPPEHTTVVPFLRGLAGPMDYTFGTFRFDNPVSPFARVQSTIARELAHYVVIYSPLQMASDLPENYRGHKAFDFIRDVPTDWERTLVPQAAIGDYAVFVRQDRSSEDWYLGAVTDEEPRTVGV
;
A
#
# COMPACT_ATOMS: atom_id res chain seq x y z
N LEU A 1 -10.81 -14.97 -3.96
CA LEU A 1 -11.98 -14.18 -4.39
C LEU A 1 -13.19 -15.09 -4.59
N ALA A 2 -14.27 -14.82 -3.86
CA ALA A 2 -15.51 -15.61 -3.94
C ALA A 2 -16.48 -14.93 -4.90
N ARG A 3 -16.19 -15.01 -6.23
CA ARG A 3 -17.09 -14.49 -7.26
C ARG A 3 -18.40 -15.30 -7.28
N HIS A 4 -19.52 -14.60 -7.51
CA HIS A 4 -20.86 -15.19 -7.62
C HIS A 4 -21.23 -16.14 -6.47
N THR A 5 -20.69 -15.83 -5.26
CA THR A 5 -20.99 -16.63 -4.08
C THR A 5 -22.16 -16.03 -3.34
N PRO A 6 -23.30 -16.76 -3.23
CA PRO A 6 -24.43 -16.31 -2.41
C PRO A 6 -24.03 -16.08 -0.96
N ILE A 7 -24.63 -15.10 -0.28
CA ILE A 7 -24.36 -14.80 1.14
C ILE A 7 -24.42 -16.07 2.01
N SER A 8 -25.41 -16.95 1.74
CA SER A 8 -25.59 -18.19 2.49
C SER A 8 -24.47 -19.22 2.35
N ARG A 9 -23.56 -19.03 1.39
CA ARG A 9 -22.40 -19.91 1.13
C ARG A 9 -21.05 -19.21 1.40
N MET A 10 -21.09 -17.98 1.87
CA MET A 10 -19.87 -17.25 2.26
C MET A 10 -19.29 -17.84 3.55
N ASP A 11 -17.99 -17.75 3.67
CA ASP A 11 -17.29 -17.88 4.94
C ASP A 11 -17.12 -16.49 5.58
N THR A 12 -16.40 -16.42 6.70
CA THR A 12 -16.02 -15.13 7.29
C THR A 12 -15.16 -14.35 6.31
N VAL A 13 -15.54 -13.11 6.03
CA VAL A 13 -14.88 -12.24 5.07
C VAL A 13 -14.42 -10.93 5.69
N ASN A 14 -13.33 -10.42 5.19
CA ASN A 14 -12.89 -9.06 5.49
C ASN A 14 -13.78 -8.03 4.80
N THR A 15 -13.76 -6.79 5.33
CA THR A 15 -14.38 -5.63 4.70
C THR A 15 -13.30 -4.72 4.10
N PRO A 16 -13.60 -3.96 3.02
CA PRO A 16 -14.89 -3.81 2.33
C PRO A 16 -15.39 -5.11 1.68
N LEU A 17 -16.67 -5.41 1.88
CA LEU A 17 -17.39 -6.48 1.18
C LEU A 17 -18.29 -5.85 0.13
N THR A 18 -18.08 -6.18 -1.14
CA THR A 18 -18.94 -5.73 -2.23
C THR A 18 -19.88 -6.84 -2.64
N LEU A 19 -21.15 -6.50 -2.77
CA LEU A 19 -22.25 -7.38 -3.17
C LEU A 19 -22.93 -6.82 -4.42
N GLU A 20 -23.24 -7.69 -5.36
CA GLU A 20 -24.12 -7.41 -6.47
C GLU A 20 -25.55 -7.84 -6.09
N CYS A 21 -26.52 -6.96 -6.27
CA CYS A 21 -27.90 -7.20 -5.89
C CYS A 21 -28.68 -7.90 -7.02
N ALA A 22 -29.45 -8.93 -6.70
CA ALA A 22 -30.25 -9.68 -7.70
C ALA A 22 -31.26 -8.81 -8.47
N GLY A 23 -31.66 -7.67 -7.91
CA GLY A 23 -32.54 -6.67 -8.56
C GLY A 23 -31.80 -5.58 -9.34
N GLY A 24 -30.48 -5.71 -9.47
CA GLY A 24 -29.58 -4.69 -10.01
C GLY A 24 -29.03 -3.77 -8.93
N GLY A 25 -27.88 -3.12 -9.23
CA GLY A 25 -27.14 -2.27 -8.31
C GLY A 25 -26.16 -3.03 -7.41
N TYR A 26 -25.39 -2.27 -6.65
CA TYR A 26 -24.25 -2.73 -5.86
C TYR A 26 -24.33 -2.19 -4.44
N LEU A 27 -23.80 -2.97 -3.51
CA LEU A 27 -23.72 -2.65 -2.11
C LEU A 27 -22.30 -2.91 -1.61
N ALA A 28 -21.69 -1.93 -0.93
CA ALA A 28 -20.41 -2.13 -0.25
C ALA A 28 -20.57 -1.92 1.26
N LEU A 29 -20.18 -2.92 2.04
CA LEU A 29 -20.20 -2.90 3.50
C LEU A 29 -18.79 -2.71 4.03
N HIS A 30 -18.60 -1.73 4.90
CA HIS A 30 -17.31 -1.44 5.54
C HIS A 30 -17.48 -0.73 6.87
N GLU A 31 -16.41 -0.19 7.38
CA GLU A 31 -16.38 0.67 8.57
C GLU A 31 -15.55 1.93 8.31
N ALA A 32 -15.80 3.00 9.06
CA ALA A 32 -15.04 4.24 8.99
C ALA A 32 -14.64 4.72 10.39
N ASP A 33 -13.58 5.53 10.47
CA ASP A 33 -13.04 6.10 11.70
C ASP A 33 -12.64 5.04 12.75
N LEU A 34 -11.92 4.01 12.32
CA LEU A 34 -11.37 3.00 13.21
C LEU A 34 -10.13 3.54 13.92
N THR A 35 -10.28 4.02 15.15
CA THR A 35 -9.21 4.70 15.91
C THR A 35 -8.78 3.99 17.19
N ASP A 36 -9.71 3.50 17.99
CA ASP A 36 -9.44 2.76 19.24
C ASP A 36 -10.46 1.65 19.45
N TYR A 37 -10.56 0.75 18.46
CA TYR A 37 -11.52 -0.34 18.44
C TYR A 37 -10.93 -1.51 17.67
N ALA A 38 -11.57 -2.69 17.75
CA ALA A 38 -11.19 -3.84 16.94
C ALA A 38 -11.84 -3.76 15.54
N LYS A 39 -11.09 -4.17 14.49
CA LYS A 39 -11.58 -4.24 13.12
C LYS A 39 -12.75 -5.22 12.99
N MET A 40 -13.69 -4.88 12.11
CA MET A 40 -14.83 -5.69 11.75
C MET A 40 -14.51 -6.67 10.62
N SER A 41 -14.94 -7.92 10.78
CA SER A 41 -15.18 -8.88 9.70
C SER A 41 -16.66 -9.20 9.65
N LEU A 42 -17.13 -9.82 8.58
CA LEU A 42 -18.52 -10.23 8.40
C LEU A 42 -18.61 -11.74 8.21
N TYR A 43 -19.58 -12.38 8.83
CA TYR A 43 -19.89 -13.78 8.59
C TYR A 43 -21.39 -14.00 8.39
N PRO A 44 -21.79 -14.98 7.56
CA PRO A 44 -23.19 -15.25 7.29
C PRO A 44 -23.87 -15.98 8.47
N ASP A 45 -25.11 -15.58 8.75
CA ASP A 45 -26.05 -16.27 9.63
C ASP A 45 -27.39 -16.39 8.89
N GLY A 46 -27.56 -17.47 8.14
CA GLY A 46 -28.64 -17.61 7.18
C GLY A 46 -28.56 -16.60 6.06
N THR A 47 -29.52 -15.69 5.97
CA THR A 47 -29.56 -14.56 4.99
C THR A 47 -29.05 -13.25 5.58
N THR A 48 -28.60 -13.25 6.82
CA THR A 48 -28.12 -12.08 7.52
C THR A 48 -26.59 -12.12 7.62
N LEU A 49 -25.97 -10.95 7.56
CA LEU A 49 -24.55 -10.78 7.83
C LEU A 49 -24.36 -10.24 9.27
N ARG A 50 -23.54 -10.93 10.04
CA ARG A 50 -23.16 -10.51 11.40
C ARG A 50 -21.75 -9.97 11.43
N CYS A 51 -21.53 -8.96 12.27
CA CYS A 51 -20.21 -8.41 12.56
C CYS A 51 -19.45 -9.33 13.53
N HIS A 52 -18.22 -9.62 13.20
CA HIS A 52 -17.25 -10.26 14.07
C HIS A 52 -16.09 -9.28 14.31
N LEU A 53 -15.72 -9.07 15.56
CA LEU A 53 -14.58 -8.22 15.92
C LEU A 53 -13.35 -9.08 16.20
N THR A 54 -12.22 -8.65 15.70
CA THR A 54 -10.94 -9.31 15.95
C THR A 54 -10.56 -9.16 17.44
N PRO A 55 -10.34 -10.28 18.17
CA PRO A 55 -10.03 -10.20 19.60
C PRO A 55 -8.57 -9.84 19.86
N TRP A 56 -8.29 -9.37 21.07
CA TRP A 56 -7.00 -9.51 21.71
C TRP A 56 -6.66 -10.98 21.96
N SER A 57 -5.40 -11.29 22.18
CA SER A 57 -4.95 -12.65 22.59
C SER A 57 -5.65 -13.16 23.85
N THR A 58 -6.22 -12.30 24.67
CA THR A 58 -7.04 -12.62 25.84
C THR A 58 -8.48 -13.06 25.50
N GLY A 59 -8.90 -12.97 24.24
CA GLY A 59 -10.26 -13.21 23.78
C GLY A 59 -11.20 -11.99 23.90
N VAL A 60 -10.80 -10.95 24.63
CA VAL A 60 -11.57 -9.70 24.74
C VAL A 60 -11.55 -8.97 23.40
N LYS A 61 -12.70 -8.47 22.96
CA LYS A 61 -12.79 -7.76 21.67
C LYS A 61 -12.30 -6.31 21.79
N VAL A 62 -12.73 -5.62 22.83
CA VAL A 62 -12.40 -4.20 23.04
C VAL A 62 -12.27 -3.91 24.52
N TYR A 63 -11.23 -3.20 24.90
CA TYR A 63 -11.08 -2.54 26.19
C TYR A 63 -11.42 -1.06 26.04
N ALA A 64 -12.46 -0.60 26.67
CA ALA A 64 -12.89 0.79 26.60
C ALA A 64 -13.26 1.36 27.98
N ARG A 65 -13.13 2.68 28.12
CA ARG A 65 -13.65 3.45 29.26
C ARG A 65 -14.74 4.39 28.76
N THR A 66 -15.82 4.48 29.48
CA THR A 66 -16.95 5.40 29.16
C THR A 66 -16.61 6.85 29.54
N PRO A 67 -16.97 7.83 28.71
CA PRO A 67 -17.61 7.69 27.39
C PRO A 67 -16.59 7.28 26.32
N PHE A 68 -17.02 6.49 25.31
CA PHE A 68 -16.20 6.15 24.16
C PHE A 68 -17.04 6.12 22.87
N ARG A 69 -16.39 6.16 21.72
CA ARG A 69 -17.02 6.05 20.40
C ARG A 69 -16.60 4.75 19.73
N THR A 70 -17.52 4.12 19.00
CA THR A 70 -17.23 3.01 18.10
C THR A 70 -16.96 3.53 16.68
N PRO A 71 -16.28 2.77 15.82
CA PRO A 71 -16.26 3.07 14.39
C PRO A 71 -17.67 3.10 13.80
N TRP A 72 -17.84 3.84 12.73
CA TRP A 72 -19.04 3.77 11.91
C TRP A 72 -19.13 2.42 11.21
N ARG A 73 -20.35 1.89 11.10
CA ARG A 73 -20.66 0.79 10.17
C ARG A 73 -21.27 1.42 8.94
N THR A 74 -20.63 1.21 7.78
CA THR A 74 -20.97 1.91 6.56
C THR A 74 -21.59 0.98 5.53
N MET A 75 -22.51 1.53 4.75
CA MET A 75 -23.15 0.87 3.62
C MET A 75 -23.20 1.89 2.48
N ILE A 76 -22.47 1.59 1.39
CA ILE A 76 -22.57 2.38 0.16
C ILE A 76 -23.51 1.61 -0.78
N VAL A 77 -24.49 2.29 -1.32
CA VAL A 77 -25.44 1.77 -2.33
C VAL A 77 -25.25 2.55 -3.61
N ALA A 78 -25.10 1.85 -4.72
CA ALA A 78 -24.90 2.47 -6.03
C ALA A 78 -25.51 1.63 -7.15
N ASP A 79 -25.93 2.28 -8.22
CA ASP A 79 -26.47 1.60 -9.42
C ASP A 79 -25.37 0.95 -10.24
N THR A 80 -24.14 1.41 -10.12
CA THR A 80 -22.98 0.93 -10.87
C THR A 80 -21.77 0.70 -9.96
N PRO A 81 -20.79 -0.16 -10.35
CA PRO A 81 -19.53 -0.31 -9.62
C PRO A 81 -18.79 1.03 -9.46
N GLY A 82 -18.85 1.90 -10.47
CA GLY A 82 -18.23 3.23 -10.42
C GLY A 82 -18.81 4.12 -9.33
N GLY A 83 -20.10 4.02 -9.05
CA GLY A 83 -20.74 4.74 -7.96
C GLY A 83 -20.21 4.35 -6.57
N LEU A 84 -19.76 3.11 -6.39
CA LEU A 84 -19.07 2.69 -5.17
C LEU A 84 -17.71 3.39 -5.04
N VAL A 85 -16.91 3.37 -6.11
CA VAL A 85 -15.56 3.94 -6.15
C VAL A 85 -15.55 5.45 -5.91
N THR A 86 -16.52 6.16 -6.47
CA THR A 86 -16.60 7.63 -6.38
C THR A 86 -17.24 8.13 -5.07
N SER A 87 -17.73 7.22 -4.23
CA SER A 87 -18.30 7.57 -2.92
C SER A 87 -17.23 8.10 -1.98
N ARG A 88 -17.50 9.23 -1.34
CA ARG A 88 -16.64 9.82 -0.30
C ARG A 88 -17.16 9.55 1.12
N LEU A 89 -18.05 8.56 1.29
CA LEU A 89 -18.71 8.29 2.56
C LEU A 89 -17.70 7.99 3.68
N MET A 90 -16.73 7.10 3.42
CA MET A 90 -15.70 6.74 4.40
C MET A 90 -14.91 7.97 4.89
N LEU A 91 -14.43 8.79 3.96
CA LEU A 91 -13.70 10.01 4.31
C LEU A 91 -14.58 10.98 5.12
N ASN A 92 -15.83 11.18 4.71
CA ASN A 92 -16.74 12.14 5.34
C ASN A 92 -17.14 11.77 6.78
N LEU A 93 -17.01 10.49 7.15
CA LEU A 93 -17.30 9.99 8.50
C LEU A 93 -16.08 10.07 9.44
N ASN A 94 -14.92 10.43 8.94
CA ASN A 94 -13.73 10.68 9.75
C ASN A 94 -13.67 12.13 10.23
N GLU A 95 -12.98 12.36 11.34
CA GLU A 95 -12.74 13.70 11.89
C GLU A 95 -11.99 14.59 10.88
N PRO A 96 -12.15 15.91 10.94
CA PRO A 96 -11.36 16.84 10.14
C PRO A 96 -9.86 16.66 10.32
N CYS A 97 -9.08 17.19 9.37
CA CYS A 97 -7.62 17.20 9.42
C CYS A 97 -7.11 17.76 10.77
N ARG A 98 -6.15 17.03 11.36
CA ARG A 98 -5.50 17.37 12.63
C ARG A 98 -4.12 17.98 12.46
N ILE A 99 -3.65 18.13 11.23
CA ILE A 99 -2.38 18.75 10.88
C ILE A 99 -2.68 20.20 10.47
N GLU A 100 -2.12 21.16 11.19
CA GLU A 100 -2.37 22.58 10.94
C GLU A 100 -1.77 23.06 9.61
N ASP A 101 -0.52 22.70 9.35
CA ASP A 101 0.17 22.97 8.09
C ASP A 101 0.40 21.67 7.32
N THR A 102 -0.28 21.51 6.20
CA THR A 102 -0.19 20.34 5.31
C THR A 102 0.69 20.59 4.08
N SER A 103 1.37 21.74 3.99
CA SER A 103 2.15 22.16 2.80
C SER A 103 3.35 21.23 2.52
N TRP A 104 3.82 20.48 3.51
CA TRP A 104 4.90 19.52 3.40
C TRP A 104 4.44 18.15 2.88
N ILE A 105 3.13 17.89 2.83
CA ILE A 105 2.58 16.63 2.34
C ILE A 105 2.50 16.71 0.82
N ARG A 106 3.22 15.81 0.15
CA ARG A 106 3.37 15.82 -1.32
C ARG A 106 3.10 14.43 -1.90
N PRO A 107 2.21 14.29 -2.90
CA PRO A 107 2.16 13.11 -3.75
C PRO A 107 3.48 12.92 -4.51
N ALA A 108 3.86 11.66 -4.77
CA ALA A 108 5.11 11.37 -5.47
C ALA A 108 5.06 10.02 -6.20
N LYS A 109 5.95 9.87 -7.18
CA LYS A 109 6.35 8.58 -7.73
C LYS A 109 7.75 8.22 -7.23
N TYR A 110 8.02 6.92 -7.10
CA TYR A 110 9.32 6.47 -6.65
C TYR A 110 9.75 5.17 -7.34
N VAL A 111 11.04 4.95 -7.37
CA VAL A 111 11.67 3.65 -7.65
C VAL A 111 12.33 3.13 -6.39
N GLY A 112 12.70 1.85 -6.32
CA GLY A 112 13.30 1.37 -5.08
C GLY A 112 14.18 0.14 -5.21
N ILE A 113 15.12 0.03 -4.28
CA ILE A 113 15.84 -1.20 -4.00
C ILE A 113 14.89 -2.07 -3.19
N TRP A 114 14.14 -2.89 -3.88
CA TRP A 114 13.04 -3.70 -3.37
C TRP A 114 12.76 -4.91 -4.29
N TRP A 115 12.46 -4.68 -5.58
CA TRP A 115 12.04 -5.75 -6.49
C TRP A 115 13.14 -6.77 -6.75
N SER A 116 14.40 -6.33 -6.85
CA SER A 116 15.57 -7.22 -6.97
C SER A 116 15.68 -8.22 -5.83
N MET A 117 15.27 -7.84 -4.63
CA MET A 117 15.27 -8.70 -3.45
C MET A 117 14.13 -9.71 -3.50
N HIS A 118 12.92 -9.30 -3.90
CA HIS A 118 11.80 -10.22 -4.12
C HIS A 118 12.07 -11.20 -5.26
N LEU A 119 12.85 -10.80 -6.27
CA LEU A 119 13.34 -11.68 -7.33
C LEU A 119 14.51 -12.57 -6.88
N PHE A 120 14.97 -12.47 -5.64
CA PHE A 120 16.12 -13.18 -5.08
C PHE A 120 17.46 -12.91 -5.79
N GLN A 121 17.56 -11.81 -6.51
CA GLN A 121 18.80 -11.35 -7.15
C GLN A 121 19.71 -10.65 -6.15
N GLU A 122 19.13 -9.88 -5.23
CA GLU A 122 19.77 -9.21 -4.10
C GLU A 122 19.17 -9.68 -2.77
N THR A 123 19.72 -9.22 -1.66
CA THR A 123 19.28 -9.56 -0.29
C THR A 123 19.11 -8.31 0.56
N TRP A 124 18.17 -8.34 1.53
CA TRP A 124 18.06 -7.32 2.58
C TRP A 124 19.21 -7.40 3.57
N ALA A 125 19.69 -8.61 3.88
CA ALA A 125 20.80 -8.84 4.78
C ALA A 125 22.14 -8.46 4.14
N GLN A 126 23.08 -7.96 4.96
CA GLN A 126 24.44 -7.68 4.52
C GLN A 126 25.16 -8.93 3.98
N GLY A 127 25.94 -8.77 2.94
CA GLY A 127 26.68 -9.85 2.31
C GLY A 127 26.99 -9.57 0.82
N PRO A 128 27.49 -10.58 0.08
CA PRO A 128 27.94 -10.40 -1.31
C PRO A 128 26.83 -9.97 -2.29
N ARG A 129 25.57 -10.13 -1.91
CA ARG A 129 24.39 -9.72 -2.70
C ARG A 129 23.55 -8.67 -2.00
N HIS A 130 24.09 -7.94 -1.06
CA HIS A 130 23.35 -6.89 -0.35
C HIS A 130 22.89 -5.81 -1.33
N GLY A 131 21.57 -5.58 -1.39
CA GLY A 131 20.99 -4.60 -2.30
C GLY A 131 21.16 -3.17 -1.82
N ALA A 132 21.01 -2.93 -0.52
CA ALA A 132 21.04 -1.60 0.10
C ALA A 132 22.48 -1.09 0.35
N THR A 133 23.30 -1.05 -0.70
CA THR A 133 24.62 -0.43 -0.63
C THR A 133 24.59 1.04 -1.04
N THR A 134 25.53 1.82 -0.56
CA THR A 134 25.72 3.24 -0.94
C THR A 134 25.81 3.40 -2.46
N GLU A 135 26.56 2.51 -3.12
CA GLU A 135 26.74 2.55 -4.57
C GLU A 135 25.44 2.27 -5.31
N ASN A 136 24.72 1.20 -4.92
CA ASN A 136 23.45 0.85 -5.54
C ASN A 136 22.38 1.93 -5.32
N ALA A 137 22.29 2.50 -4.11
CA ALA A 137 21.39 3.61 -3.83
C ALA A 137 21.65 4.81 -4.74
N LYS A 138 22.91 5.19 -4.96
CA LYS A 138 23.28 6.26 -5.91
C LYS A 138 22.91 5.94 -7.34
N ARG A 139 23.00 4.68 -7.77
CA ARG A 139 22.56 4.22 -9.10
C ARG A 139 21.05 4.44 -9.30
N TYR A 140 20.23 4.13 -8.29
CA TYR A 140 18.77 4.38 -8.32
C TYR A 140 18.46 5.88 -8.28
N ILE A 141 19.19 6.67 -7.49
CA ILE A 141 19.06 8.14 -7.43
C ILE A 141 19.40 8.76 -8.81
N ASP A 142 20.45 8.33 -9.47
CA ASP A 142 20.80 8.80 -10.83
C ASP A 142 19.71 8.46 -11.84
N PHE A 143 19.09 7.28 -11.73
CA PHE A 143 17.97 6.90 -12.57
C PHE A 143 16.74 7.77 -12.30
N ALA A 144 16.35 7.96 -11.04
CA ALA A 144 15.24 8.78 -10.63
C ALA A 144 15.41 10.24 -11.13
N ALA A 145 16.56 10.86 -10.84
CA ALA A 145 16.88 12.22 -11.28
C ALA A 145 16.83 12.39 -12.80
N LYS A 146 17.39 11.43 -13.55
CA LYS A 146 17.38 11.45 -15.02
C LYS A 146 15.97 11.42 -15.60
N HIS A 147 15.05 10.75 -14.95
CA HIS A 147 13.72 10.49 -15.46
C HIS A 147 12.62 11.32 -14.80
N GLY A 148 12.97 12.22 -13.86
CA GLY A 148 12.00 13.07 -13.15
C GLY A 148 11.11 12.27 -12.19
N ILE A 149 11.61 11.15 -11.66
CA ILE A 149 10.96 10.40 -10.58
C ILE A 149 11.36 11.05 -9.26
N GLU A 150 10.37 11.34 -8.41
CA GLU A 150 10.59 12.16 -7.22
C GLU A 150 11.34 11.44 -6.12
N GLY A 151 11.13 10.11 -5.94
CA GLY A 151 11.65 9.38 -4.77
C GLY A 151 12.45 8.11 -5.10
N VAL A 152 13.31 7.73 -4.14
CA VAL A 152 14.02 6.44 -4.13
C VAL A 152 13.86 5.78 -2.77
N LEU A 153 13.21 4.61 -2.75
CA LEU A 153 13.12 3.75 -1.58
C LEU A 153 14.38 2.88 -1.45
N VAL A 154 14.90 2.75 -0.24
CA VAL A 154 15.98 1.80 0.08
C VAL A 154 15.55 0.91 1.24
N GLU A 155 15.25 -0.35 0.96
CA GLU A 155 15.00 -1.37 1.98
C GLU A 155 16.28 -2.10 2.37
N GLY A 156 16.36 -2.63 3.59
CA GLY A 156 17.49 -3.43 4.03
C GLY A 156 18.75 -2.64 4.39
N TRP A 157 18.66 -1.31 4.51
CA TRP A 157 19.80 -0.43 4.77
C TRP A 157 20.35 -0.54 6.21
N ASN A 158 19.50 -0.94 7.15
CA ASN A 158 19.75 -0.92 8.59
C ASN A 158 20.02 -2.32 9.17
N VAL A 159 20.70 -2.36 10.31
CA VAL A 159 21.03 -3.59 11.04
C VAL A 159 19.77 -4.33 11.50
N GLY A 160 19.79 -5.66 11.37
CA GLY A 160 18.73 -6.55 11.90
C GLY A 160 18.19 -7.59 10.92
N TRP A 161 18.61 -7.55 9.65
CA TRP A 161 18.11 -8.47 8.60
C TRP A 161 18.88 -9.80 8.50
N ASP A 162 19.87 -10.02 9.36
CA ASP A 162 20.74 -11.18 9.27
C ASP A 162 20.06 -12.46 9.78
N GLY A 163 20.32 -13.57 9.10
CA GLY A 163 19.85 -14.91 9.49
C GLY A 163 18.33 -15.03 9.47
N GLU A 164 17.76 -15.61 10.52
CA GLU A 164 16.30 -15.74 10.68
C GLU A 164 15.70 -14.44 11.30
N TRP A 165 15.85 -13.32 10.61
CA TRP A 165 15.50 -12.01 11.12
C TRP A 165 14.02 -11.89 11.56
N THR A 166 13.10 -12.58 10.89
CA THR A 166 11.67 -12.60 11.28
C THR A 166 11.40 -13.26 12.64
N LYS A 167 12.38 -14.00 13.17
CA LYS A 167 12.33 -14.59 14.53
C LYS A 167 13.15 -13.78 15.55
N ASN A 168 14.05 -12.92 15.07
CA ASN A 168 14.97 -12.14 15.89
C ASN A 168 14.71 -10.64 15.71
N THR A 169 13.45 -10.25 15.71
CA THR A 169 12.99 -8.87 15.43
C THR A 169 13.45 -7.85 16.45
N ASP A 170 13.80 -8.28 17.67
CA ASP A 170 14.39 -7.46 18.73
C ASP A 170 15.80 -6.92 18.38
N ARG A 171 16.43 -7.45 17.33
CA ARG A 171 17.73 -6.99 16.81
C ARG A 171 17.64 -5.85 15.81
N ILE A 172 16.46 -5.56 15.27
CA ILE A 172 16.27 -4.49 14.29
C ILE A 172 16.55 -3.15 14.94
N ARG A 173 17.42 -2.35 14.29
CA ARG A 173 17.83 -1.01 14.72
C ARG A 173 17.45 0.01 13.64
N PHE A 174 16.65 0.99 13.97
CA PHE A 174 16.13 1.96 13.01
C PHE A 174 17.01 3.19 12.82
N THR A 175 18.15 3.23 13.49
CA THR A 175 19.12 4.34 13.43
C THR A 175 20.55 3.88 13.15
N GLU A 176 20.74 2.57 12.91
CA GLU A 176 22.05 1.96 12.70
C GLU A 176 22.15 1.37 11.29
N PRO A 177 22.83 2.03 10.34
CA PRO A 177 23.03 1.49 9.01
C PRO A 177 24.04 0.32 9.01
N TYR A 178 23.92 -0.57 8.03
CA TYR A 178 24.99 -1.53 7.74
C TYR A 178 26.27 -0.80 7.29
N PRO A 179 27.47 -1.38 7.49
CA PRO A 179 28.75 -0.75 7.17
C PRO A 179 28.94 -0.34 5.70
N ASP A 180 28.22 -0.95 4.78
CA ASP A 180 28.24 -0.67 3.34
C ASP A 180 27.17 0.34 2.88
N PHE A 181 26.36 0.87 3.83
CA PHE A 181 25.39 1.92 3.58
C PHE A 181 25.68 3.19 4.37
N ASP A 182 26.20 4.20 3.70
CA ASP A 182 26.42 5.52 4.27
C ASP A 182 25.21 6.43 4.03
N ILE A 183 24.34 6.53 5.04
CA ILE A 183 23.10 7.32 4.97
C ILE A 183 23.36 8.80 4.69
N GLU A 184 24.43 9.39 5.25
CA GLU A 184 24.78 10.79 5.05
C GLU A 184 25.19 11.04 3.59
N ALA A 185 26.05 10.17 3.05
CA ALA A 185 26.48 10.24 1.66
C ALA A 185 25.32 9.99 0.67
N VAL A 186 24.40 9.06 0.97
CA VAL A 186 23.23 8.77 0.12
C VAL A 186 22.24 9.92 0.15
N ALA A 187 21.83 10.39 1.32
CA ALA A 187 20.88 11.49 1.47
C ALA A 187 21.42 12.80 0.88
N GLY A 188 22.71 13.12 1.13
CA GLY A 188 23.37 14.27 0.51
C GLY A 188 23.40 14.19 -1.01
N TYR A 189 23.63 12.99 -1.56
CA TYR A 189 23.62 12.77 -3.01
C TYR A 189 22.22 12.91 -3.60
N ALA A 190 21.20 12.34 -2.94
CA ALA A 190 19.81 12.48 -3.35
C ALA A 190 19.38 13.96 -3.38
N ALA A 191 19.65 14.71 -2.32
CA ALA A 191 19.37 16.14 -2.24
C ALA A 191 20.10 16.94 -3.34
N GLN A 192 21.36 16.63 -3.65
CA GLN A 192 22.11 17.26 -4.75
C GLN A 192 21.45 17.01 -6.11
N LYS A 193 20.83 15.84 -6.29
CA LYS A 193 20.14 15.44 -7.54
C LYS A 193 18.68 15.90 -7.60
N GLY A 194 18.14 16.48 -6.52
CA GLY A 194 16.73 16.86 -6.42
C GLY A 194 15.80 15.65 -6.31
N VAL A 195 16.26 14.56 -5.69
CA VAL A 195 15.52 13.33 -5.46
C VAL A 195 15.29 13.16 -3.96
N GLU A 196 14.09 12.75 -3.57
CA GLU A 196 13.74 12.42 -2.18
C GLU A 196 14.22 11.01 -1.84
N LEU A 197 14.82 10.83 -0.66
CA LEU A 197 15.08 9.49 -0.12
C LEU A 197 13.83 9.04 0.66
N ILE A 198 13.35 7.83 0.36
CA ILE A 198 12.27 7.19 1.12
C ILE A 198 12.89 6.19 2.06
N GLY A 199 12.68 6.41 3.36
CA GLY A 199 13.16 5.52 4.41
C GLY A 199 12.31 4.24 4.51
N HIS A 200 12.86 3.23 5.16
CA HIS A 200 12.18 1.96 5.41
C HIS A 200 12.33 1.54 6.87
N HIS A 201 11.21 1.22 7.49
CA HIS A 201 11.13 0.66 8.84
C HIS A 201 10.39 -0.69 8.81
N GLU A 202 11.07 -1.78 8.44
CA GLU A 202 10.52 -3.12 8.66
C GLU A 202 10.68 -3.50 10.13
N THR A 203 9.58 -3.87 10.75
CA THR A 203 9.51 -4.15 12.19
C THR A 203 9.47 -5.63 12.52
N GLY A 204 9.17 -6.50 11.53
CA GLY A 204 8.86 -7.90 11.76
C GLY A 204 7.65 -8.08 12.70
N ALA A 205 6.77 -7.07 12.78
CA ALA A 205 5.65 -6.99 13.71
C ALA A 205 6.03 -6.99 15.20
N ASP A 206 7.30 -6.70 15.55
CA ASP A 206 7.73 -6.41 16.92
C ASP A 206 7.45 -4.95 17.26
N THR A 207 6.20 -4.70 17.61
CA THR A 207 5.71 -3.34 17.88
C THR A 207 6.37 -2.73 19.11
N LYS A 208 6.79 -3.53 20.08
CA LYS A 208 7.47 -3.06 21.29
C LYS A 208 8.86 -2.56 20.99
N ASN A 209 9.63 -3.32 20.19
CA ASN A 209 10.95 -2.89 19.75
C ASN A 209 10.85 -1.60 18.92
N TYR A 210 9.88 -1.54 18.01
CA TYR A 210 9.66 -0.36 17.18
C TYR A 210 9.20 0.85 18.00
N GLU A 211 8.21 0.71 18.88
CA GLU A 211 7.70 1.81 19.71
C GLU A 211 8.75 2.37 20.68
N ALA A 212 9.68 1.52 21.16
CA ALA A 212 10.79 1.96 21.98
C ALA A 212 11.81 2.85 21.24
N GLN A 213 11.90 2.71 19.92
CA GLN A 213 12.81 3.47 19.05
C GLN A 213 12.09 4.54 18.21
N LEU A 214 10.76 4.61 18.21
CA LEU A 214 9.95 5.31 17.23
C LEU A 214 10.28 6.79 17.04
N GLU A 215 10.40 7.53 18.14
CA GLU A 215 10.70 8.98 18.11
C GLU A 215 12.13 9.20 17.58
N GLU A 216 13.09 8.37 18.01
CA GLU A 216 14.48 8.45 17.58
C GLU A 216 14.62 8.05 16.10
N ALA A 217 13.89 7.04 15.65
CA ALA A 217 13.90 6.57 14.28
C ALA A 217 13.42 7.65 13.28
N PHE A 218 12.33 8.35 13.60
CA PHE A 218 11.88 9.47 12.78
C PHE A 218 12.83 10.68 12.86
N ALA A 219 13.35 11.00 14.05
CA ALA A 219 14.32 12.08 14.20
C ALA A 219 15.62 11.81 13.43
N PHE A 220 16.05 10.54 13.36
CA PHE A 220 17.18 10.10 12.56
C PHE A 220 16.97 10.42 11.08
N TYR A 221 15.84 10.06 10.50
CA TYR A 221 15.53 10.39 9.11
C TYR A 221 15.43 11.90 8.86
N LYS A 222 14.77 12.65 9.74
CA LYS A 222 14.69 14.11 9.62
C LYS A 222 16.05 14.79 9.63
N LYS A 223 17.01 14.27 10.40
CA LYS A 223 18.41 14.77 10.40
C LYS A 223 19.01 14.74 8.99
N TYR A 224 18.64 13.79 8.16
CA TYR A 224 19.14 13.62 6.80
C TYR A 224 18.16 14.14 5.71
N GLY A 225 17.11 14.85 6.09
CA GLY A 225 16.15 15.44 5.17
C GLY A 225 15.20 14.43 4.50
N VAL A 226 15.03 13.26 5.11
CA VAL A 226 14.06 12.25 4.63
C VAL A 226 12.67 12.59 5.16
N ASP A 227 11.69 12.68 4.28
CA ASP A 227 10.31 13.07 4.60
C ASP A 227 9.29 11.94 4.39
N TYR A 228 9.67 10.82 3.78
CA TYR A 228 8.81 9.67 3.53
C TYR A 228 9.37 8.43 4.20
N VAL A 229 8.50 7.62 4.80
CA VAL A 229 8.87 6.33 5.40
C VAL A 229 7.86 5.27 5.02
N LYS A 230 8.35 4.17 4.44
CA LYS A 230 7.60 2.93 4.31
C LYS A 230 7.77 2.12 5.60
N THR A 231 6.66 1.69 6.19
CA THR A 231 6.66 0.84 7.40
C THR A 231 6.17 -0.55 7.06
N GLY A 232 6.82 -1.61 7.55
CA GLY A 232 6.47 -3.01 7.34
C GLY A 232 6.29 -3.79 8.64
N TYR A 233 5.44 -4.85 8.57
CA TYR A 233 5.05 -5.68 9.72
C TYR A 233 4.84 -7.14 9.30
N VAL A 234 5.83 -7.74 8.70
CA VAL A 234 5.71 -9.00 7.93
C VAL A 234 5.18 -10.22 8.69
N ASN A 235 5.30 -10.29 10.00
CA ASN A 235 4.78 -11.42 10.77
C ASN A 235 3.25 -11.37 10.97
N VAL A 236 2.62 -12.54 11.10
CA VAL A 236 1.16 -12.67 11.29
C VAL A 236 0.69 -12.10 12.63
N LEU A 237 1.54 -12.19 13.66
CA LEU A 237 1.21 -11.75 15.01
C LEU A 237 2.16 -10.65 15.48
N MET A 238 1.61 -9.53 15.88
CA MET A 238 2.34 -8.48 16.58
C MET A 238 2.80 -8.97 17.95
N ASP A 239 4.07 -8.75 18.26
CA ASP A 239 4.73 -9.23 19.50
C ASP A 239 4.50 -10.73 19.77
N GLY A 240 4.35 -11.51 18.71
CA GLY A 240 4.13 -12.95 18.76
C GLY A 240 2.79 -13.41 19.32
N LYS A 241 1.81 -12.52 19.53
CA LYS A 241 0.53 -12.87 20.18
C LYS A 241 -0.70 -12.08 19.73
N GLU A 242 -0.59 -10.85 19.28
CA GLU A 242 -1.73 -10.01 18.95
C GLU A 242 -1.95 -9.96 17.43
N LEU A 243 -3.19 -10.04 16.98
CA LEU A 243 -3.52 -9.86 15.56
C LEU A 243 -3.43 -8.39 15.17
N HIS A 244 -2.98 -8.10 13.95
CA HIS A 244 -2.91 -6.75 13.37
C HIS A 244 -4.26 -6.03 13.40
N ASP A 245 -5.34 -6.76 13.17
CA ASP A 245 -6.73 -6.29 13.13
C ASP A 245 -7.36 -6.11 14.53
N SER A 246 -6.68 -6.50 15.61
CA SER A 246 -7.15 -6.28 16.98
C SER A 246 -7.05 -4.82 17.36
N GLN A 247 -7.75 -4.42 18.43
CA GLN A 247 -7.59 -3.08 18.99
C GLN A 247 -6.12 -2.75 19.34
N TYR A 248 -5.32 -3.76 19.68
CA TYR A 248 -3.89 -3.60 19.92
C TYR A 248 -3.16 -3.06 18.68
N GLY A 249 -3.32 -3.76 17.55
CA GLY A 249 -2.72 -3.35 16.30
C GLY A 249 -3.22 -1.98 15.81
N VAL A 250 -4.54 -1.75 15.90
CA VAL A 250 -5.13 -0.44 15.57
C VAL A 250 -4.47 0.69 16.38
N ARG A 251 -4.30 0.51 17.69
CA ARG A 251 -3.64 1.51 18.56
C ARG A 251 -2.20 1.75 18.13
N HIS A 252 -1.46 0.70 17.79
CA HIS A 252 -0.10 0.80 17.31
C HIS A 252 -0.02 1.62 16.02
N TYR A 253 -0.77 1.26 14.99
CA TYR A 253 -0.78 2.00 13.72
C TYR A 253 -1.14 3.47 13.92
N ARG A 254 -2.13 3.78 14.76
CA ARG A 254 -2.51 5.17 15.05
C ARG A 254 -1.42 5.94 15.80
N ARG A 255 -0.63 5.25 16.64
CA ARG A 255 0.54 5.85 17.30
C ARG A 255 1.61 6.22 16.28
N VAL A 256 1.95 5.29 15.38
CA VAL A 256 2.97 5.51 14.35
C VAL A 256 2.59 6.70 13.46
N ILE A 257 1.38 6.71 12.90
CA ILE A 257 0.87 7.78 12.03
C ILE A 257 0.94 9.15 12.73
N LYS A 258 0.49 9.24 13.99
CA LYS A 258 0.49 10.48 14.76
C LYS A 258 1.90 10.94 15.12
N THR A 259 2.80 10.02 15.43
CA THR A 259 4.21 10.35 15.70
C THR A 259 4.88 10.86 14.43
N ALA A 260 4.67 10.18 13.29
CA ALA A 260 5.15 10.64 11.99
C ALA A 260 4.63 12.05 11.66
N ALA A 261 3.34 12.33 11.88
CA ALA A 261 2.76 13.66 11.64
C ALA A 261 3.44 14.75 12.47
N ARG A 262 3.73 14.48 13.76
CA ARG A 262 4.50 15.43 14.62
C ARG A 262 5.91 15.68 14.14
N CYS A 263 6.51 14.69 13.48
CA CYS A 263 7.85 14.78 12.90
C CYS A 263 7.84 15.33 11.45
N GLY A 264 6.68 15.66 10.88
CA GLY A 264 6.57 16.10 9.49
C GLY A 264 6.96 15.00 8.49
N MET A 265 6.53 13.74 8.75
CA MET A 265 6.85 12.57 7.95
C MET A 265 5.61 12.01 7.28
N MET A 266 5.71 11.65 6.00
CA MET A 266 4.71 10.93 5.24
C MET A 266 4.91 9.42 5.37
N ILE A 267 3.81 8.65 5.44
CA ILE A 267 3.82 7.21 5.69
C ILE A 267 3.19 6.45 4.52
N ASP A 268 3.90 5.42 4.08
CA ASP A 268 3.37 4.26 3.36
C ASP A 268 3.37 3.08 4.33
N ASN A 269 2.19 2.51 4.61
CA ASN A 269 2.05 1.47 5.64
C ASN A 269 1.73 0.11 5.01
N HIS A 270 2.65 -0.85 5.13
CA HIS A 270 2.46 -2.23 4.72
C HIS A 270 1.90 -3.11 5.86
N GLU A 271 1.30 -4.26 5.51
CA GLU A 271 0.54 -5.16 6.40
C GLU A 271 -0.43 -4.41 7.34
N PRO A 272 -1.17 -3.43 6.85
CA PRO A 272 -2.01 -2.58 7.68
C PRO A 272 -3.26 -3.30 8.18
N VAL A 273 -3.83 -2.79 9.27
CA VAL A 273 -5.29 -2.95 9.43
C VAL A 273 -5.98 -2.26 8.25
N MET A 274 -7.04 -2.88 7.72
CA MET A 274 -7.75 -2.34 6.55
C MET A 274 -8.07 -0.84 6.75
N PRO A 275 -7.76 0.01 5.76
CA PRO A 275 -7.99 1.46 5.84
C PRO A 275 -9.47 1.80 6.08
N THR A 276 -9.73 2.90 6.75
CA THR A 276 -11.09 3.33 7.13
C THR A 276 -11.30 4.83 6.99
N GLY A 277 -10.57 5.49 6.07
CA GLY A 277 -10.66 6.91 5.78
C GLY A 277 -9.87 7.81 6.74
N ILE A 278 -8.97 7.24 7.53
CA ILE A 278 -8.13 7.97 8.50
C ILE A 278 -7.24 9.02 7.84
N GLU A 279 -6.91 8.86 6.58
CA GLU A 279 -6.12 9.82 5.77
C GLU A 279 -6.79 11.19 5.67
N ARG A 280 -8.10 11.31 5.87
CA ARG A 280 -8.76 12.61 6.03
C ARG A 280 -8.28 13.36 7.28
N THR A 281 -8.14 12.63 8.39
CA THR A 281 -7.72 13.19 9.68
C THR A 281 -6.20 13.36 9.75
N TRP A 282 -5.48 12.42 9.16
CA TRP A 282 -4.03 12.33 9.14
C TRP A 282 -3.53 12.16 7.70
N PRO A 283 -3.54 13.23 6.88
CA PRO A 283 -3.18 13.15 5.46
C PRO A 283 -1.70 12.83 5.20
N ASN A 284 -0.87 12.79 6.22
CA ASN A 284 0.48 12.23 6.14
C ASN A 284 0.50 10.70 5.95
N LEU A 285 -0.61 10.00 6.18
CA LEU A 285 -0.79 8.62 5.76
C LEU A 285 -1.14 8.63 4.26
N MET A 286 -0.11 8.49 3.42
CA MET A 286 -0.25 8.64 1.98
C MET A 286 -0.92 7.44 1.35
N THR A 287 -0.47 6.24 1.69
CA THR A 287 -0.94 4.99 1.10
C THR A 287 -0.73 3.84 2.05
N GLN A 288 -1.41 2.73 1.78
CA GLN A 288 -1.29 1.50 2.57
C GLN A 288 -1.42 0.29 1.64
N GLU A 289 -0.70 -0.79 1.94
CA GLU A 289 -0.87 -2.03 1.19
C GLU A 289 -2.24 -2.68 1.45
N GLY A 290 -2.34 -3.62 2.35
CA GLY A 290 -3.57 -4.35 2.70
C GLY A 290 -4.22 -5.10 1.52
N VAL A 291 -3.41 -5.53 0.58
CA VAL A 291 -3.80 -6.24 -0.65
C VAL A 291 -2.72 -7.26 -1.00
N ARG A 292 -3.09 -8.30 -1.75
CA ARG A 292 -2.11 -9.15 -2.39
C ARG A 292 -1.50 -8.39 -3.58
N GLY A 293 -0.38 -7.70 -3.33
CA GLY A 293 0.30 -6.81 -4.29
C GLY A 293 1.27 -7.51 -5.22
N GLN A 294 2.13 -6.71 -5.85
CA GLN A 294 3.09 -7.14 -6.86
C GLN A 294 4.10 -8.19 -6.36
N GLU A 295 4.51 -8.14 -5.10
CA GLU A 295 5.53 -9.05 -4.56
C GLU A 295 5.16 -10.52 -4.70
N TYR A 296 3.88 -10.86 -4.63
CA TYR A 296 3.40 -12.23 -4.81
C TYR A 296 3.68 -12.77 -6.21
N ASN A 297 3.87 -11.90 -7.21
CA ASN A 297 4.26 -12.28 -8.56
C ASN A 297 5.73 -12.72 -8.65
N ALA A 298 6.54 -12.48 -7.63
CA ALA A 298 7.94 -12.88 -7.59
C ALA A 298 8.15 -14.30 -7.04
N TRP A 299 7.32 -14.72 -6.09
CA TRP A 299 7.64 -15.91 -5.30
C TRP A 299 6.43 -16.79 -4.90
N SER A 300 5.21 -16.39 -5.17
CA SER A 300 4.04 -17.15 -4.73
C SER A 300 3.93 -18.48 -5.48
N PRO A 301 3.77 -19.62 -4.77
CA PRO A 301 3.76 -20.95 -5.38
C PRO A 301 2.54 -21.23 -6.27
N ASP A 302 1.52 -20.39 -6.23
CA ASP A 302 0.33 -20.46 -7.09
C ASP A 302 0.51 -19.72 -8.43
N GLY A 303 1.70 -19.20 -8.72
CA GLY A 303 2.04 -18.55 -9.98
C GLY A 303 1.92 -17.03 -9.99
N GLY A 304 1.51 -16.41 -8.90
CA GLY A 304 1.32 -14.96 -8.78
C GLY A 304 -0.13 -14.52 -8.97
N ASN A 305 -0.34 -13.21 -9.13
CA ASN A 305 -1.68 -12.63 -9.27
C ASN A 305 -2.21 -12.84 -10.69
N PRO A 306 -3.40 -13.46 -10.88
CA PRO A 306 -4.02 -13.57 -12.19
C PRO A 306 -4.51 -12.20 -12.69
N PRO A 307 -4.68 -11.99 -13.99
CA PRO A 307 -5.22 -10.75 -14.56
C PRO A 307 -6.55 -10.31 -13.95
N GLU A 308 -7.46 -11.24 -13.66
CA GLU A 308 -8.72 -11.00 -12.95
C GLU A 308 -8.54 -10.21 -11.66
N HIS A 309 -7.45 -10.44 -10.91
CA HIS A 309 -7.22 -9.81 -9.61
C HIS A 309 -7.32 -8.28 -9.66
N THR A 310 -6.73 -7.64 -10.69
CA THR A 310 -6.74 -6.18 -10.82
C THR A 310 -8.03 -5.60 -11.39
N THR A 311 -8.98 -6.45 -11.84
CA THR A 311 -10.35 -6.03 -12.17
C THR A 311 -11.29 -6.08 -10.97
N VAL A 312 -10.85 -6.69 -9.87
CA VAL A 312 -11.62 -6.83 -8.62
C VAL A 312 -11.17 -5.85 -7.54
N VAL A 313 -9.85 -5.72 -7.31
CA VAL A 313 -9.34 -4.96 -6.15
C VAL A 313 -9.78 -3.49 -6.10
N PRO A 314 -10.01 -2.75 -7.20
CA PRO A 314 -10.52 -1.38 -7.14
C PRO A 314 -11.92 -1.27 -6.51
N PHE A 315 -12.72 -2.32 -6.63
CA PHE A 315 -14.10 -2.38 -6.14
C PHE A 315 -14.26 -3.09 -4.78
N LEU A 316 -13.16 -3.55 -4.21
CA LEU A 316 -13.08 -4.13 -2.87
C LEU A 316 -12.10 -3.30 -2.04
N ARG A 317 -10.82 -3.71 -2.00
CA ARG A 317 -9.77 -3.02 -1.22
C ARG A 317 -9.67 -1.52 -1.56
N GLY A 318 -9.81 -1.17 -2.84
CA GLY A 318 -9.76 0.23 -3.30
C GLY A 318 -10.84 1.13 -2.72
N LEU A 319 -11.98 0.57 -2.28
CA LEU A 319 -13.04 1.33 -1.60
C LEU A 319 -12.64 1.79 -0.19
N ALA A 320 -11.63 1.16 0.40
CA ALA A 320 -11.13 1.51 1.73
C ALA A 320 -10.19 2.71 1.71
N GLY A 321 -9.62 3.07 0.56
CA GLY A 321 -8.69 4.19 0.41
C GLY A 321 -7.48 3.88 -0.48
N PRO A 322 -6.47 4.77 -0.53
CA PRO A 322 -5.26 4.61 -1.32
C PRO A 322 -4.58 3.26 -1.12
N MET A 323 -4.04 2.69 -2.20
CA MET A 323 -3.52 1.32 -2.19
C MET A 323 -2.12 1.26 -2.81
N ASP A 324 -1.11 0.90 -2.01
CA ASP A 324 0.22 0.59 -2.50
C ASP A 324 0.27 -0.85 -3.02
N TYR A 325 0.01 -1.01 -4.32
CA TYR A 325 0.06 -2.29 -5.04
C TYR A 325 1.46 -2.61 -5.57
N THR A 326 2.29 -1.60 -5.73
CA THR A 326 3.67 -1.68 -6.25
C THR A 326 3.78 -2.19 -7.70
N PHE A 327 2.90 -1.74 -8.59
CA PHE A 327 2.90 -2.10 -10.03
C PHE A 327 3.98 -1.35 -10.83
N GLY A 328 4.00 -1.58 -12.16
CA GLY A 328 4.88 -0.89 -13.10
C GLY A 328 6.01 -1.75 -13.65
N THR A 329 5.96 -3.05 -13.46
CA THR A 329 6.98 -3.99 -13.92
C THR A 329 6.92 -4.17 -15.44
N PHE A 330 8.07 -4.10 -16.13
CA PHE A 330 8.20 -4.32 -17.58
C PHE A 330 8.81 -5.67 -17.94
N ARG A 331 9.53 -6.29 -16.99
CA ARG A 331 10.03 -7.64 -17.10
C ARG A 331 9.19 -8.60 -16.26
N PHE A 332 8.55 -9.56 -16.88
CA PHE A 332 7.50 -10.38 -16.27
C PHE A 332 7.97 -11.74 -15.74
N ASP A 333 9.19 -12.18 -16.10
CA ASP A 333 9.76 -13.45 -15.66
C ASP A 333 10.63 -13.28 -14.42
N ASN A 334 10.67 -14.32 -13.59
CA ASN A 334 11.63 -14.45 -12.51
C ASN A 334 12.52 -15.67 -12.76
N PRO A 335 13.78 -15.48 -13.18
CA PRO A 335 14.69 -16.59 -13.47
C PRO A 335 15.01 -17.48 -12.25
N VAL A 336 14.91 -16.92 -11.04
CA VAL A 336 15.22 -17.65 -9.79
C VAL A 336 14.01 -18.44 -9.31
N SER A 337 12.80 -17.93 -9.55
CA SER A 337 11.53 -18.59 -9.17
C SER A 337 10.62 -18.73 -10.40
N PRO A 338 10.94 -19.62 -11.34
CA PRO A 338 10.27 -19.69 -12.64
C PRO A 338 8.80 -20.16 -12.56
N PHE A 339 8.33 -20.60 -11.42
CA PHE A 339 6.94 -20.93 -11.15
C PHE A 339 6.06 -19.71 -10.87
N ALA A 340 6.67 -18.57 -10.53
CA ALA A 340 5.97 -17.30 -10.29
C ALA A 340 6.37 -16.28 -11.38
N ARG A 341 5.40 -15.47 -11.80
CA ARG A 341 5.63 -14.41 -12.80
C ARG A 341 4.61 -13.32 -12.66
N VAL A 342 4.92 -12.16 -13.20
CA VAL A 342 3.95 -11.08 -13.38
C VAL A 342 3.05 -11.46 -14.56
N GLN A 343 1.81 -11.85 -14.28
CA GLN A 343 0.82 -12.24 -15.28
C GLN A 343 0.15 -10.99 -15.89
N SER A 344 0.93 -10.21 -16.61
CA SER A 344 0.55 -8.88 -17.08
C SER A 344 1.08 -8.59 -18.49
N THR A 345 0.83 -7.39 -18.97
CA THR A 345 1.42 -6.78 -20.16
C THR A 345 1.87 -5.38 -19.81
N ILE A 346 2.80 -4.80 -20.60
CA ILE A 346 3.23 -3.40 -20.38
C ILE A 346 2.02 -2.46 -20.40
N ALA A 347 1.07 -2.65 -21.33
CA ALA A 347 -0.13 -1.81 -21.38
C ALA A 347 -0.98 -1.89 -20.11
N ARG A 348 -1.11 -3.09 -19.50
CA ARG A 348 -1.81 -3.28 -18.23
C ARG A 348 -1.06 -2.62 -17.08
N GLU A 349 0.27 -2.78 -17.02
CA GLU A 349 1.09 -2.14 -15.98
C GLU A 349 0.96 -0.61 -16.03
N LEU A 350 0.91 -0.02 -17.23
CA LEU A 350 0.63 1.41 -17.38
C LEU A 350 -0.80 1.78 -16.96
N ALA A 351 -1.79 0.95 -17.31
CA ALA A 351 -3.19 1.20 -16.95
C ALA A 351 -3.41 1.19 -15.41
N HIS A 352 -2.62 0.42 -14.66
CA HIS A 352 -2.70 0.38 -13.21
C HIS A 352 -2.46 1.74 -12.56
N TYR A 353 -1.62 2.62 -13.13
CA TYR A 353 -1.40 3.99 -12.63
C TYR A 353 -2.68 4.84 -12.63
N VAL A 354 -3.64 4.50 -13.48
CA VAL A 354 -4.93 5.18 -13.55
C VAL A 354 -6.02 4.41 -12.79
N VAL A 355 -6.01 3.08 -12.86
CA VAL A 355 -7.06 2.23 -12.26
C VAL A 355 -6.89 2.14 -10.74
N ILE A 356 -5.66 1.95 -10.25
CA ILE A 356 -5.36 1.78 -8.83
C ILE A 356 -4.88 3.11 -8.26
N TYR A 357 -5.65 3.68 -7.32
CA TYR A 357 -5.33 4.97 -6.73
C TYR A 357 -4.33 4.85 -5.60
N SER A 358 -3.26 5.61 -5.70
CA SER A 358 -2.33 5.92 -4.61
C SER A 358 -1.67 7.28 -4.88
N PRO A 359 -1.59 8.20 -3.92
CA PRO A 359 -0.82 9.43 -4.07
C PRO A 359 0.69 9.22 -3.94
N LEU A 360 1.14 8.03 -3.53
CA LEU A 360 2.53 7.61 -3.56
C LEU A 360 2.61 6.32 -4.36
N GLN A 361 3.18 6.37 -5.58
CA GLN A 361 3.15 5.26 -6.52
C GLN A 361 4.55 4.81 -6.92
N MET A 362 4.78 3.50 -6.86
CA MET A 362 6.05 2.89 -7.26
C MET A 362 6.11 2.64 -8.77
N ALA A 363 7.28 2.86 -9.37
CA ALA A 363 7.69 2.21 -10.59
C ALA A 363 8.59 1.03 -10.17
N SER A 364 8.01 -0.16 -10.07
CA SER A 364 8.54 -1.26 -9.25
C SER A 364 9.72 -2.01 -9.87
N ASP A 365 9.92 -1.91 -11.20
CA ASP A 365 10.97 -2.69 -11.88
C ASP A 365 12.37 -2.12 -11.66
N LEU A 366 13.37 -2.91 -12.01
CA LEU A 366 14.76 -2.49 -11.98
C LEU A 366 15.03 -1.42 -13.06
N PRO A 367 15.86 -0.41 -12.79
CA PRO A 367 16.18 0.66 -13.73
C PRO A 367 16.58 0.22 -15.14
N GLU A 368 17.29 -0.89 -15.26
CA GLU A 368 17.71 -1.46 -16.55
C GLU A 368 16.56 -1.97 -17.40
N ASN A 369 15.46 -2.42 -16.82
CA ASN A 369 14.30 -2.94 -17.54
C ASN A 369 13.45 -1.82 -18.17
N TYR A 370 13.53 -0.61 -17.66
CA TYR A 370 12.89 0.58 -18.25
C TYR A 370 13.71 1.21 -19.38
N ARG A 371 15.03 0.90 -19.44
CA ARG A 371 15.96 1.59 -20.34
C ARG A 371 15.59 1.42 -21.81
N GLY A 372 15.34 2.54 -22.49
CA GLY A 372 14.98 2.57 -23.92
C GLY A 372 13.53 2.20 -24.24
N HIS A 373 12.72 1.92 -23.24
CA HIS A 373 11.29 1.66 -23.40
C HIS A 373 10.49 2.97 -23.49
N LYS A 374 9.90 3.27 -24.67
CA LYS A 374 9.02 4.46 -24.83
C LYS A 374 7.80 4.44 -23.90
N ALA A 375 7.31 3.24 -23.53
CA ALA A 375 6.22 3.10 -22.59
C ALA A 375 6.52 3.72 -21.21
N PHE A 376 7.80 3.86 -20.84
CA PHE A 376 8.19 4.49 -19.58
C PHE A 376 7.89 5.99 -19.55
N ASP A 377 7.77 6.64 -20.70
CA ASP A 377 7.34 8.04 -20.77
C ASP A 377 5.97 8.23 -20.13
N PHE A 378 5.05 7.26 -20.27
CA PHE A 378 3.75 7.32 -19.60
C PHE A 378 3.89 7.31 -18.06
N ILE A 379 4.76 6.47 -17.49
CA ILE A 379 5.01 6.44 -16.04
C ILE A 379 5.54 7.77 -15.55
N ARG A 380 6.39 8.44 -16.33
CA ARG A 380 6.91 9.77 -16.01
C ARG A 380 5.81 10.82 -16.00
N ASP A 381 4.91 10.78 -17.00
CA ASP A 381 3.96 11.84 -17.28
C ASP A 381 2.66 11.69 -16.47
N VAL A 382 2.23 10.45 -16.14
CA VAL A 382 0.98 10.21 -15.39
C VAL A 382 1.07 10.79 -13.98
N PRO A 383 0.08 11.62 -13.53
CA PRO A 383 0.09 12.16 -12.18
C PRO A 383 -0.33 11.13 -11.13
N THR A 384 -0.09 11.43 -9.87
CA THR A 384 -0.51 10.63 -8.71
C THR A 384 -1.60 11.31 -7.88
N ASP A 385 -1.96 12.55 -8.22
CA ASP A 385 -3.03 13.31 -7.58
C ASP A 385 -4.10 13.72 -8.60
N TRP A 386 -5.37 13.46 -8.25
CA TRP A 386 -6.48 13.54 -9.17
C TRP A 386 -7.56 14.51 -8.69
N GLU A 387 -8.01 15.39 -9.58
CA GLU A 387 -9.15 16.27 -9.33
C GLU A 387 -10.47 15.52 -9.43
N ARG A 388 -10.63 14.66 -10.44
CA ARG A 388 -11.85 13.89 -10.69
C ARG A 388 -11.54 12.47 -11.08
N THR A 389 -12.44 11.57 -10.67
CA THR A 389 -12.42 10.16 -11.08
C THR A 389 -13.80 9.81 -11.66
N LEU A 390 -13.79 9.21 -12.84
CA LEU A 390 -14.96 8.62 -13.47
C LEU A 390 -14.68 7.14 -13.72
N VAL A 391 -15.72 6.31 -13.62
CA VAL A 391 -15.68 4.88 -13.95
C VAL A 391 -16.84 4.63 -14.92
N PRO A 392 -16.66 4.97 -16.21
CA PRO A 392 -17.76 4.92 -17.18
C PRO A 392 -18.26 3.51 -17.40
N GLN A 393 -17.41 2.49 -17.31
CA GLN A 393 -17.80 1.09 -17.47
C GLN A 393 -16.98 0.19 -16.55
N ALA A 394 -17.62 -0.76 -15.92
CA ALA A 394 -17.00 -1.85 -15.21
C ALA A 394 -17.96 -3.03 -15.02
N ALA A 395 -17.39 -4.24 -15.05
CA ALA A 395 -18.00 -5.45 -14.52
C ALA A 395 -16.96 -6.07 -13.58
N ILE A 396 -17.31 -6.14 -12.30
CA ILE A 396 -16.36 -6.54 -11.25
C ILE A 396 -15.84 -7.95 -11.52
N GLY A 397 -14.53 -8.06 -11.69
CA GLY A 397 -13.84 -9.29 -12.01
C GLY A 397 -13.68 -9.57 -13.50
N ASP A 398 -14.36 -8.84 -14.38
CA ASP A 398 -14.22 -8.98 -15.81
C ASP A 398 -13.40 -7.86 -16.42
N TYR A 399 -13.79 -6.61 -16.18
CA TYR A 399 -13.05 -5.44 -16.67
C TYR A 399 -13.39 -4.18 -15.88
N ALA A 400 -12.51 -3.19 -15.98
CA ALA A 400 -12.73 -1.87 -15.42
C ALA A 400 -12.11 -0.79 -16.31
N VAL A 401 -12.84 0.31 -16.52
CA VAL A 401 -12.40 1.50 -17.24
C VAL A 401 -12.47 2.69 -16.29
N PHE A 402 -11.32 3.32 -16.06
CA PHE A 402 -11.19 4.50 -15.23
C PHE A 402 -10.74 5.67 -16.09
N VAL A 403 -11.30 6.85 -15.83
CA VAL A 403 -10.90 8.10 -16.44
C VAL A 403 -10.67 9.10 -15.32
N ARG A 404 -9.49 9.69 -15.26
CA ARG A 404 -9.10 10.59 -14.18
C ARG A 404 -8.56 11.90 -14.74
N GLN A 405 -8.96 13.01 -14.13
CA GLN A 405 -8.43 14.34 -14.43
C GLN A 405 -7.28 14.64 -13.50
N ASP A 406 -6.17 15.11 -14.07
CA ASP A 406 -5.05 15.65 -13.30
C ASP A 406 -5.52 16.87 -12.47
N ARG A 407 -5.04 16.98 -11.22
CA ARG A 407 -5.35 18.11 -10.34
C ARG A 407 -4.64 19.40 -10.79
N SER A 408 -3.50 19.26 -11.45
CA SER A 408 -2.62 20.38 -11.80
C SER A 408 -2.78 20.87 -13.25
N SER A 409 -3.56 20.16 -14.08
CA SER A 409 -3.79 20.50 -15.50
C SER A 409 -5.20 20.17 -15.96
N GLU A 410 -5.50 20.45 -17.25
CA GLU A 410 -6.76 20.05 -17.91
C GLU A 410 -6.68 18.63 -18.51
N ASP A 411 -5.59 17.92 -18.30
CA ASP A 411 -5.35 16.62 -18.92
C ASP A 411 -6.18 15.51 -18.24
N TRP A 412 -6.60 14.57 -19.08
CA TRP A 412 -7.34 13.38 -18.67
C TRP A 412 -6.58 12.13 -19.03
N TYR A 413 -6.55 11.19 -18.12
CA TYR A 413 -5.89 9.89 -18.25
C TYR A 413 -6.94 8.78 -18.22
N LEU A 414 -6.87 7.87 -19.19
CA LEU A 414 -7.71 6.70 -19.29
C LEU A 414 -6.88 5.44 -19.03
N GLY A 415 -7.34 4.61 -18.10
CA GLY A 415 -6.81 3.27 -17.84
C GLY A 415 -7.92 2.24 -17.94
N ALA A 416 -7.67 1.17 -18.68
CA ALA A 416 -8.59 0.04 -18.81
C ALA A 416 -7.85 -1.27 -18.58
N VAL A 417 -8.45 -2.14 -17.78
CA VAL A 417 -7.96 -3.50 -17.49
C VAL A 417 -9.08 -4.51 -17.73
N THR A 418 -8.70 -5.71 -18.17
CA THR A 418 -9.60 -6.85 -18.35
C THR A 418 -9.03 -8.07 -17.63
N ASP A 419 -9.84 -9.08 -17.39
CA ASP A 419 -9.37 -10.40 -16.94
C ASP A 419 -8.55 -11.09 -18.05
N GLU A 420 -8.59 -12.41 -18.12
CA GLU A 420 -7.92 -13.24 -19.12
C GLU A 420 -8.57 -13.16 -20.50
N GLU A 421 -9.80 -12.65 -20.58
CA GLU A 421 -10.56 -12.59 -21.82
C GLU A 421 -10.47 -11.21 -22.49
N PRO A 422 -10.25 -11.14 -23.82
CA PRO A 422 -10.22 -9.89 -24.55
C PRO A 422 -11.62 -9.28 -24.69
N ARG A 423 -11.73 -7.96 -24.55
CA ARG A 423 -13.00 -7.22 -24.67
C ARG A 423 -12.83 -5.93 -25.47
N THR A 424 -13.92 -5.53 -26.10
CA THR A 424 -14.07 -4.18 -26.67
C THR A 424 -15.03 -3.40 -25.78
N VAL A 425 -14.58 -2.26 -25.27
CA VAL A 425 -15.38 -1.35 -24.44
C VAL A 425 -15.51 -0.02 -25.15
N GLY A 426 -16.70 0.57 -25.13
CA GLY A 426 -16.92 1.95 -25.57
C GLY A 426 -16.62 2.91 -24.43
N VAL A 427 -15.99 4.06 -24.71
CA VAL A 427 -15.65 5.11 -23.73
C VAL A 427 -16.34 6.41 -24.13
#